data_e1364194abe7392b761f117141b5008d
#
_entry.id   e1364194abe7392b761f117141b5008d
#
_cell.length_a   1.000
_cell.length_b   1.000
_cell.length_c   1.000
_cell.angle_alpha   90.00
_cell.angle_beta   90.00
_cell.angle_gamma   90.00
#
_symmetry.space_group_name_H-M   'P 1'
#
loop_
_entity.id
_entity.type
_entity.pdbx_description
1 polymer ?
#
loop_
_entity_poly.entity_id
_entity_poly.type
_entity_poly.pdbx_seq_one_letter_code
_entity_poly.pdbx_strand_id
1 'polypeptide(L)'
;MLIPEHDEPIIEKAIFLPLLIKVLNRDLIAIGQSQLKLKEPYYKYVEKVMHAIQQDSYKNKKYMRDNNIKIYCVNRTNYEVIYKGYGEIRSFAKHVLKTRSQELLEDYMLNRKSRHPSEW
;
A
#
# COMPACT_ATOMS: atom_id res chain seq x y z
N MET A 1 -8.06 -20.70 -8.34
CA MET A 1 -8.11 -19.28 -8.11
C MET A 1 -8.40 -18.53 -9.38
N LEU A 2 -9.35 -17.62 -9.34
CA LEU A 2 -9.92 -17.02 -10.53
C LEU A 2 -9.30 -15.66 -10.91
N ILE A 3 -8.37 -15.14 -10.09
CA ILE A 3 -7.74 -13.85 -10.36
C ILE A 3 -6.55 -14.04 -11.29
N PRO A 4 -6.56 -13.42 -12.48
CA PRO A 4 -5.42 -13.52 -13.39
C PRO A 4 -4.15 -12.94 -12.77
N GLU A 5 -3.02 -13.48 -13.15
CA GLU A 5 -1.72 -13.04 -12.64
C GLU A 5 -1.47 -11.55 -12.88
N HIS A 6 -1.92 -11.03 -14.02
CA HIS A 6 -1.73 -9.61 -14.33
C HIS A 6 -2.53 -8.66 -13.43
N ASP A 7 -3.56 -9.16 -12.73
CA ASP A 7 -4.36 -8.37 -11.80
C ASP A 7 -3.90 -8.54 -10.34
N GLU A 8 -2.99 -9.46 -10.05
CA GLU A 8 -2.44 -9.62 -8.69
C GLU A 8 -1.78 -8.34 -8.17
N PRO A 9 -0.97 -7.61 -8.94
CA PRO A 9 -0.42 -6.34 -8.47
C PRO A 9 -1.49 -5.32 -8.10
N ILE A 10 -2.61 -5.32 -8.79
CA ILE A 10 -3.72 -4.41 -8.51
C ILE A 10 -4.30 -4.70 -7.12
N ILE A 11 -4.49 -5.95 -6.80
CA ILE A 11 -5.03 -6.37 -5.50
C ILE A 11 -4.04 -6.08 -4.39
N GLU A 12 -2.76 -6.41 -4.59
CA GLU A 12 -1.71 -6.12 -3.61
C GLU A 12 -1.62 -4.63 -3.31
N LYS A 13 -1.63 -3.79 -4.33
CA LYS A 13 -1.61 -2.33 -4.13
C LYS A 13 -2.84 -1.84 -3.38
N ALA A 14 -4.01 -2.39 -3.66
CA ALA A 14 -5.23 -1.99 -3.00
C ALA A 14 -5.21 -2.31 -1.50
N ILE A 15 -4.46 -3.34 -1.10
CA ILE A 15 -4.30 -3.72 0.30
C ILE A 15 -3.20 -2.89 0.96
N PHE A 16 -2.03 -2.78 0.33
CA PHE A 16 -0.83 -2.23 0.97
C PHE A 16 -0.70 -0.71 0.89
N LEU A 17 -1.15 -0.06 -0.20
CA LEU A 17 -0.99 1.39 -0.31
C LEU A 17 -1.75 2.16 0.77
N PRO A 18 -3.01 1.82 1.11
CA PRO A 18 -3.67 2.49 2.24
C PRO A 18 -2.96 2.29 3.57
N LEU A 19 -2.34 1.13 3.79
CA LEU A 19 -1.56 0.88 5.01
C LEU A 19 -0.34 1.80 5.07
N LEU A 20 0.36 1.99 3.96
CA LEU A 20 1.51 2.88 3.89
C LEU A 20 1.11 4.33 4.15
N ILE A 21 -0.02 4.78 3.62
CA ILE A 21 -0.52 6.14 3.86
C ILE A 21 -0.78 6.36 5.35
N LYS A 22 -1.39 5.38 6.02
CA LYS A 22 -1.60 5.43 7.47
C LYS A 22 -0.29 5.55 8.25
N VAL A 23 0.70 4.72 7.88
CA VAL A 23 2.01 4.72 8.54
C VAL A 23 2.68 6.07 8.34
N LEU A 24 2.69 6.60 7.12
CA LEU A 24 3.34 7.87 6.83
C LEU A 24 2.65 9.04 7.50
N ASN A 25 1.33 9.03 7.64
CA ASN A 25 0.62 10.05 8.42
C ASN A 25 1.07 10.07 9.87
N ARG A 26 1.25 8.89 10.48
CA ARG A 26 1.79 8.78 11.83
C ARG A 26 3.22 9.28 11.91
N ASP A 27 4.04 8.96 10.90
CA ASP A 27 5.43 9.39 10.85
C ASP A 27 5.54 10.91 10.75
N LEU A 28 4.66 11.56 9.99
CA LEU A 28 4.63 13.02 9.91
C LEU A 28 4.36 13.64 11.28
N ILE A 29 3.42 13.08 12.04
CA ILE A 29 3.13 13.54 13.39
C ILE A 29 4.35 13.32 14.30
N ALA A 30 4.98 12.15 14.20
CA ALA A 30 6.15 11.81 15.00
C ALA A 30 7.33 12.75 14.70
N ILE A 31 7.55 13.08 13.44
CA ILE A 31 8.59 14.03 13.04
C ILE A 31 8.29 15.41 13.64
N GLY A 32 7.05 15.86 13.57
CA GLY A 32 6.63 17.14 14.13
C GLY A 32 6.84 17.23 15.64
N GLN A 33 6.70 16.12 16.35
CA GLN A 33 6.88 16.04 17.81
C GLN A 33 8.28 15.64 18.23
N SER A 34 9.16 15.38 17.27
CA SER A 34 10.52 14.91 17.56
C SER A 34 11.43 16.04 18.00
N GLN A 35 12.61 15.65 18.50
CA GLN A 35 13.66 16.60 18.87
C GLN A 35 14.67 16.83 17.74
N LEU A 36 14.32 16.46 16.51
CA LEU A 36 15.18 16.73 15.36
C LEU A 36 15.31 18.24 15.15
N LYS A 37 16.53 18.71 14.95
CA LYS A 37 16.79 20.13 14.78
C LYS A 37 16.32 20.64 13.42
N LEU A 38 16.48 19.84 12.38
CA LEU A 38 16.12 20.20 11.02
C LEU A 38 14.98 19.30 10.53
N LYS A 39 13.78 19.54 11.05
CA LYS A 39 12.61 18.71 10.77
C LYS A 39 12.09 18.84 9.34
N GLU A 40 12.17 20.06 8.78
CA GLU A 40 11.53 20.37 7.50
C GLU A 40 11.98 19.47 6.34
N PRO A 41 13.28 19.18 6.15
CA PRO A 41 13.69 18.28 5.07
C PRO A 41 13.08 16.90 5.20
N TYR A 42 13.02 16.34 6.42
CA TYR A 42 12.42 15.03 6.67
C TYR A 42 10.92 15.06 6.40
N TYR A 43 10.25 16.10 6.90
CA TYR A 43 8.82 16.27 6.72
C TYR A 43 8.46 16.35 5.23
N LYS A 44 9.17 17.21 4.49
CA LYS A 44 8.94 17.39 3.06
C LYS A 44 9.22 16.11 2.26
N TYR A 45 10.25 15.36 2.66
CA TYR A 45 10.56 14.10 2.00
C TYR A 45 9.45 13.08 2.19
N VAL A 46 8.96 12.92 3.42
CA VAL A 46 7.85 11.99 3.71
C VAL A 46 6.59 12.41 2.96
N GLU A 47 6.29 13.71 2.90
CA GLU A 47 5.15 14.22 2.14
C GLU A 47 5.26 13.88 0.65
N LYS A 48 6.46 14.03 0.09
CA LYS A 48 6.72 13.70 -1.31
C LYS A 48 6.47 12.22 -1.58
N VAL A 49 6.97 11.34 -0.71
CA VAL A 49 6.77 9.90 -0.83
C VAL A 49 5.28 9.57 -0.71
N MET A 50 4.61 10.16 0.26
CA MET A 50 3.18 9.92 0.46
C MET A 50 2.36 10.37 -0.74
N HIS A 51 2.72 11.50 -1.36
CA HIS A 51 2.04 11.98 -2.56
C HIS A 51 2.17 10.99 -3.72
N ALA A 52 3.36 10.43 -3.91
CA ALA A 52 3.57 9.41 -4.95
C ALA A 52 2.70 8.18 -4.70
N ILE A 53 2.61 7.74 -3.44
CA ILE A 53 1.76 6.60 -3.06
C ILE A 53 0.28 6.92 -3.30
N GLN A 54 -0.16 8.12 -2.96
CA GLN A 54 -1.54 8.54 -3.17
C GLN A 54 -1.91 8.57 -4.66
N GLN A 55 -0.99 9.03 -5.51
CA GLN A 55 -1.20 9.02 -6.96
C GLN A 55 -1.35 7.60 -7.49
N ASP A 56 -0.48 6.69 -7.06
CA ASP A 56 -0.56 5.29 -7.48
C ASP A 56 -1.84 4.64 -6.97
N SER A 57 -2.23 4.95 -5.73
CA SER A 57 -3.49 4.46 -5.16
C SER A 57 -4.70 4.93 -5.97
N TYR A 58 -4.69 6.18 -6.39
CA TYR A 58 -5.75 6.73 -7.22
C TYR A 58 -5.88 5.99 -8.56
N LYS A 59 -4.75 5.80 -9.24
CA LYS A 59 -4.73 5.07 -10.52
C LYS A 59 -5.20 3.64 -10.34
N ASN A 60 -4.79 3.01 -9.25
CA ASN A 60 -5.15 1.64 -8.94
C ASN A 60 -6.67 1.50 -8.70
N LYS A 61 -7.24 2.43 -7.94
CA LYS A 61 -8.68 2.44 -7.67
C LYS A 61 -9.49 2.64 -8.95
N LYS A 62 -8.99 3.48 -9.85
CA LYS A 62 -9.65 3.70 -11.14
C LYS A 62 -9.69 2.40 -11.96
N TYR A 63 -8.55 1.71 -12.03
CA TYR A 63 -8.47 0.42 -12.71
C TYR A 63 -9.43 -0.59 -12.10
N MET A 64 -9.48 -0.67 -10.78
CA MET A 64 -10.38 -1.58 -10.06
C MET A 64 -11.84 -1.30 -10.40
N ARG A 65 -12.23 -0.02 -10.38
CA ARG A 65 -13.59 0.38 -10.72
C ARG A 65 -13.94 -0.01 -12.14
N ASP A 66 -13.04 0.24 -13.09
CA ASP A 66 -13.26 -0.05 -14.51
C ASP A 66 -13.31 -1.56 -14.80
N ASN A 67 -12.70 -2.37 -13.95
CA ASN A 67 -12.61 -3.82 -14.11
C ASN A 67 -13.45 -4.61 -13.10
N ASN A 68 -14.34 -3.94 -12.38
CA ASN A 68 -15.25 -4.55 -11.40
C ASN A 68 -14.48 -5.38 -10.34
N ILE A 69 -13.49 -4.75 -9.71
CA ILE A 69 -12.72 -5.33 -8.62
C ILE A 69 -13.01 -4.52 -7.36
N LYS A 70 -13.37 -5.20 -6.27
CA LYS A 70 -13.67 -4.56 -4.98
C LYS A 70 -12.87 -5.25 -3.89
N ILE A 71 -12.40 -4.48 -2.91
CA ILE A 71 -11.64 -5.02 -1.79
C ILE A 71 -12.18 -4.38 -0.51
N TYR A 72 -12.45 -5.22 0.49
CA TYR A 72 -12.94 -4.80 1.78
C TYR A 72 -12.03 -5.32 2.88
N CYS A 73 -11.70 -4.45 3.83
CA CYS A 73 -10.95 -4.84 5.01
C CYS A 73 -11.92 -5.49 6.01
N VAL A 74 -11.76 -6.78 6.24
CA VAL A 74 -12.57 -7.51 7.22
C VAL A 74 -12.04 -7.26 8.63
N ASN A 75 -10.72 -7.39 8.79
CA ASN A 75 -10.00 -7.06 10.02
C ASN A 75 -8.54 -6.77 9.68
N ARG A 76 -7.66 -6.69 10.68
CA ARG A 76 -6.26 -6.30 10.46
C ARG A 76 -5.49 -7.19 9.50
N THR A 77 -5.87 -8.46 9.42
CA THR A 77 -5.09 -9.46 8.66
C THR A 77 -5.89 -10.11 7.53
N ASN A 78 -7.19 -9.81 7.43
CA ASN A 78 -8.06 -10.45 6.45
C ASN A 78 -8.74 -9.41 5.56
N TYR A 79 -8.73 -9.69 4.27
CA TYR A 79 -9.33 -8.84 3.26
C TYR A 79 -10.23 -9.67 2.35
N GLU A 80 -11.41 -9.15 2.06
CA GLU A 80 -12.30 -9.78 1.09
C GLU A 80 -12.07 -9.14 -0.26
N VAL A 81 -11.74 -9.96 -1.26
CA VAL A 81 -11.55 -9.54 -2.65
C VAL A 81 -12.76 -10.02 -3.44
N ILE A 82 -13.47 -9.10 -4.07
CA ILE A 82 -14.55 -9.45 -4.99
C ILE A 82 -14.07 -9.13 -6.39
N TYR A 83 -13.73 -10.18 -7.12
CA TYR A 83 -13.19 -10.08 -8.47
C TYR A 83 -14.26 -10.47 -9.48
N LYS A 84 -14.80 -9.48 -10.17
CA LYS A 84 -15.84 -9.69 -11.20
C LYS A 84 -17.00 -10.57 -10.69
N GLY A 85 -17.42 -10.30 -9.45
CA GLY A 85 -18.52 -11.01 -8.82
C GLY A 85 -18.13 -12.22 -7.97
N TYR A 86 -16.89 -12.68 -8.02
CA TYR A 86 -16.43 -13.83 -7.25
C TYR A 86 -15.65 -13.37 -6.01
N GLY A 87 -16.09 -13.84 -4.84
CA GLY A 87 -15.48 -13.48 -3.57
C GLY A 87 -14.37 -14.43 -3.16
N GLU A 88 -13.32 -13.86 -2.54
CA GLU A 88 -12.21 -14.60 -1.98
C GLU A 88 -11.70 -13.88 -0.75
N ILE A 89 -11.31 -14.62 0.28
CA ILE A 89 -10.67 -14.04 1.46
C ILE A 89 -9.16 -14.19 1.33
N ARG A 90 -8.45 -13.07 1.49
CA ARG A 90 -6.99 -13.07 1.58
C ARG A 90 -6.57 -12.79 3.00
N SER A 91 -5.81 -13.71 3.56
CA SER A 91 -5.32 -13.63 4.93
C SER A 91 -3.81 -13.48 4.95
N PHE A 92 -3.31 -12.61 5.82
CA PHE A 92 -1.88 -12.36 5.96
C PHE A 92 -1.48 -12.51 7.42
N ALA A 93 -0.35 -13.16 7.68
CA ALA A 93 0.24 -13.11 9.00
C ALA A 93 0.75 -11.69 9.27
N LYS A 94 0.71 -11.25 10.52
CA LYS A 94 1.14 -9.88 10.90
C LYS A 94 2.55 -9.56 10.42
N HIS A 95 3.48 -10.49 10.58
CA HIS A 95 4.86 -10.26 10.16
C HIS A 95 4.99 -10.15 8.64
N VAL A 96 4.15 -10.83 7.88
CA VAL A 96 4.13 -10.73 6.42
C VAL A 96 3.63 -9.35 6.00
N LEU A 97 2.56 -8.86 6.61
CA LEU A 97 2.07 -7.51 6.34
C LEU A 97 3.15 -6.46 6.61
N LYS A 98 3.83 -6.58 7.75
CA LYS A 98 4.91 -5.66 8.12
C LYS A 98 6.06 -5.71 7.13
N THR A 99 6.53 -6.91 6.80
CA THR A 99 7.68 -7.09 5.91
C THR A 99 7.39 -6.56 4.50
N ARG A 100 6.23 -6.92 3.95
CA ARG A 100 5.84 -6.46 2.61
C ARG A 100 5.61 -4.96 2.55
N SER A 101 4.98 -4.40 3.59
CA SER A 101 4.78 -2.95 3.68
C SER A 101 6.11 -2.21 3.73
N GLN A 102 7.05 -2.73 4.52
CA GLN A 102 8.39 -2.15 4.65
C GLN A 102 9.14 -2.17 3.31
N GLU A 103 9.12 -3.31 2.63
CA GLU A 103 9.78 -3.45 1.32
C GLU A 103 9.17 -2.52 0.28
N LEU A 104 7.85 -2.41 0.25
CA LEU A 104 7.17 -1.54 -0.68
C LEU A 104 7.48 -0.07 -0.39
N LEU A 105 7.51 0.32 0.88
CA LEU A 105 7.87 1.67 1.28
C LEU A 105 9.31 1.99 0.88
N GLU A 106 10.25 1.05 1.09
CA GLU A 106 11.64 1.21 0.64
C GLU A 106 11.72 1.43 -0.87
N ASP A 107 10.91 0.72 -1.64
CA ASP A 107 10.90 0.90 -3.10
C ASP A 107 10.48 2.33 -3.47
N TYR A 108 9.50 2.91 -2.78
CA TYR A 108 9.13 4.30 -2.99
C TYR A 108 10.21 5.29 -2.54
N MET A 109 10.80 5.04 -1.37
CA MET A 109 11.80 5.95 -0.79
C MET A 109 13.12 5.94 -1.54
N LEU A 110 13.51 4.77 -2.03
CA LEU A 110 14.81 4.59 -2.69
C LEU A 110 14.72 4.62 -4.22
N ASN A 111 13.54 4.96 -4.76
CA ASN A 111 13.31 5.00 -6.21
C ASN A 111 13.68 3.69 -6.92
N ARG A 112 13.44 2.56 -6.25
CA ARG A 112 13.70 1.26 -6.85
C ARG A 112 12.56 0.89 -7.79
N LYS A 113 12.87 0.05 -8.80
CA LYS A 113 11.83 -0.49 -9.67
C LYS A 113 10.83 -1.29 -8.86
N SER A 114 9.54 -1.16 -9.21
CA SER A 114 8.49 -2.00 -8.63
C SER A 114 8.87 -3.46 -8.79
N ARG A 115 8.87 -4.18 -7.68
CA ARG A 115 9.04 -5.62 -7.71
C ARG A 115 7.73 -6.28 -8.10
N HIS A 116 7.84 -7.47 -8.65
CA HIS A 116 6.68 -8.31 -8.83
C HIS A 116 6.10 -8.66 -7.44
N PRO A 117 4.76 -8.69 -7.26
CA PRO A 117 4.17 -8.97 -5.95
C PRO A 117 4.69 -10.24 -5.27
N SER A 118 5.08 -11.25 -6.02
CA SER A 118 5.65 -12.48 -5.47
C SER A 118 7.02 -12.28 -4.81
N GLU A 119 7.69 -11.17 -5.09
CA GLU A 119 8.99 -10.84 -4.54
C GLU A 119 8.93 -9.95 -3.31
N TRP A 120 7.75 -9.47 -2.99
CA TRP A 120 7.54 -8.59 -1.82
C TRP A 120 7.60 -9.35 -0.48
#